data_28fd836eda412280adba6e1668b6ec21
#
_entry.id   28fd836eda412280adba6e1668b6ec21
#
_cell.length_a   1.000
_cell.length_b   1.000
_cell.length_c   1.000
_cell.angle_alpha   90.00
_cell.angle_beta   90.00
_cell.angle_gamma   90.00
#
_symmetry.space_group_name_H-M   'P 1'
#
loop_
_entity.id
_entity.type
_entity.pdbx_description
1 polymer ?
#
loop_
_entity_poly.entity_id
_entity_poly.type
_entity_poly.pdbx_seq_one_letter_code
_entity_poly.pdbx_strand_id
1 'polypeptide(L)'
;MKQGTMNILFFVLKTKLLKNGEAPVLMRITINGSYDDARIQRSVPLNLWNAAKGCSKGRDRASIALNTYIAELHARALEKHKELVLEQALITPKLILKRVFGKDIEMRTLLGTMQDGIKEMETLAGIDYSPVTINRYKNVVKKLQQLIPSYYGKEDITFHELTPEFIRAFDIYLKTEGGLCRNTIVRYMKCFKKFTNMALAKEWMRKNPFYGYKMEQDETDPVFLTYDELQTLMKKKFTIPRLELVRDIFVFACFTGLAFSDVATLSGENLVQDNLGDWWIRKGRIKLEHRRKASSISNIPLLPVPLAILEKYREHPVCIKKGCCLPVMCNQKMNSYLKEIADFCGIKKNLTTHVARHTFGTTVTLANNVPLQDVSVMLGHASTRMTQHYARVMNSSLKEAMNNVKERLEW
;
A
#
# COMPACT_ATOMS: atom_id res chain seq x y z
N MET A 1 -4.58 -42.65 8.03
CA MET A 1 -5.84 -42.64 7.26
C MET A 1 -5.73 -43.69 6.15
N LYS A 2 -6.74 -44.59 5.98
CA LYS A 2 -6.73 -45.56 4.87
C LYS A 2 -6.72 -44.80 3.56
N GLN A 3 -5.69 -45.00 2.71
CA GLN A 3 -5.67 -44.49 1.36
C GLN A 3 -6.89 -45.05 0.61
N GLY A 4 -7.80 -44.18 0.22
CA GLY A 4 -8.98 -44.55 -0.55
C GLY A 4 -8.55 -44.95 -1.96
N THR A 5 -9.10 -46.04 -2.45
CA THR A 5 -8.88 -46.51 -3.82
C THR A 5 -9.49 -45.54 -4.82
N MET A 6 -8.62 -44.98 -5.70
CA MET A 6 -9.05 -44.16 -6.84
C MET A 6 -9.35 -45.06 -8.03
N ASN A 7 -10.53 -44.91 -8.63
CA ASN A 7 -10.90 -45.56 -9.88
C ASN A 7 -11.14 -44.51 -10.98
N ILE A 8 -10.66 -44.78 -12.18
CA ILE A 8 -10.77 -43.91 -13.38
C ILE A 8 -11.52 -44.68 -14.45
N LEU A 9 -12.64 -44.13 -14.92
CA LEU A 9 -13.45 -44.73 -15.98
C LEU A 9 -13.64 -43.72 -17.12
N PHE A 10 -13.46 -44.19 -18.37
CA PHE A 10 -13.85 -43.46 -19.56
C PHE A 10 -15.11 -44.09 -20.14
N PHE A 11 -16.12 -43.26 -20.47
CA PHE A 11 -17.39 -43.71 -21.00
C PHE A 11 -17.99 -42.66 -21.97
N VAL A 12 -19.01 -43.07 -22.73
CA VAL A 12 -19.73 -42.22 -23.67
C VAL A 12 -21.16 -41.96 -23.25
N LEU A 13 -21.67 -40.75 -23.50
CA LEU A 13 -23.08 -40.43 -23.28
C LEU A 13 -23.91 -40.80 -24.53
N LYS A 14 -24.54 -41.97 -24.46
CA LYS A 14 -25.39 -42.49 -25.56
C LYS A 14 -26.66 -41.65 -25.81
N THR A 15 -27.11 -40.92 -24.79
CA THR A 15 -28.36 -40.14 -24.82
C THR A 15 -28.19 -38.71 -25.35
N LYS A 16 -26.94 -38.25 -25.51
CA LYS A 16 -26.65 -36.89 -25.94
C LYS A 16 -25.59 -36.91 -27.05
N LEU A 17 -26.02 -37.30 -28.26
CA LEU A 17 -25.16 -37.25 -29.44
C LEU A 17 -24.90 -35.80 -29.89
N LEU A 18 -23.74 -35.59 -30.47
CA LEU A 18 -23.35 -34.31 -31.07
C LEU A 18 -24.04 -34.16 -32.43
N LYS A 19 -24.03 -32.97 -33.02
CA LYS A 19 -24.63 -32.69 -34.34
C LYS A 19 -24.08 -33.56 -35.48
N ASN A 20 -22.88 -34.10 -35.33
CA ASN A 20 -22.22 -35.04 -36.24
C ASN A 20 -22.56 -36.52 -36.01
N GLY A 21 -23.51 -36.81 -35.10
CA GLY A 21 -23.92 -38.19 -34.75
C GLY A 21 -22.95 -38.94 -33.81
N GLU A 22 -21.86 -38.35 -33.39
CA GLU A 22 -20.90 -38.98 -32.47
C GLU A 22 -21.30 -38.79 -30.99
N ALA A 23 -20.87 -39.70 -30.14
CA ALA A 23 -21.07 -39.61 -28.72
C ALA A 23 -19.89 -38.90 -28.03
N PRO A 24 -20.11 -37.91 -27.14
CA PRO A 24 -19.05 -37.28 -26.38
C PRO A 24 -18.48 -38.29 -25.37
N VAL A 25 -17.13 -38.27 -25.24
CA VAL A 25 -16.42 -39.10 -24.26
C VAL A 25 -16.23 -38.29 -22.97
N LEU A 26 -16.48 -38.99 -21.84
CA LEU A 26 -16.31 -38.46 -20.50
C LEU A 26 -15.31 -39.29 -19.69
N MET A 27 -14.65 -38.62 -18.77
CA MET A 27 -13.80 -39.22 -17.76
C MET A 27 -14.49 -39.10 -16.40
N ARG A 28 -14.64 -40.21 -15.69
CA ARG A 28 -15.15 -40.31 -14.31
C ARG A 28 -13.99 -40.66 -13.40
N ILE A 29 -13.88 -39.95 -12.30
CA ILE A 29 -12.99 -40.27 -11.18
C ILE A 29 -13.88 -40.63 -9.98
N THR A 30 -13.61 -41.79 -9.36
CA THR A 30 -14.30 -42.23 -8.16
C THR A 30 -13.28 -42.38 -7.04
N ILE A 31 -13.59 -41.83 -5.86
CA ILE A 31 -12.79 -41.95 -4.64
C ILE A 31 -13.72 -42.19 -3.47
N ASN A 32 -13.50 -43.27 -2.73
CA ASN A 32 -14.31 -43.61 -1.55
C ASN A 32 -15.83 -43.59 -1.82
N GLY A 33 -16.26 -44.08 -2.99
CA GLY A 33 -17.68 -44.12 -3.37
C GLY A 33 -18.26 -42.81 -3.91
N SER A 34 -17.57 -41.68 -3.76
CA SER A 34 -17.93 -40.40 -4.38
C SER A 34 -17.32 -40.29 -5.77
N TYR A 35 -18.03 -39.72 -6.75
CA TYR A 35 -17.54 -39.57 -8.09
C TYR A 35 -17.86 -38.18 -8.66
N ASP A 36 -17.07 -37.76 -9.68
CA ASP A 36 -17.36 -36.59 -10.51
C ASP A 36 -16.94 -36.88 -11.96
N ASP A 37 -17.59 -36.23 -12.93
CA ASP A 37 -17.46 -36.46 -14.35
C ASP A 37 -16.98 -35.18 -15.10
N ALA A 38 -16.08 -35.36 -16.06
CA ALA A 38 -15.67 -34.27 -16.94
C ALA A 38 -15.65 -34.72 -18.41
N ARG A 39 -16.09 -33.85 -19.32
CA ARG A 39 -15.96 -34.08 -20.78
C ARG A 39 -14.49 -33.89 -21.18
N ILE A 40 -13.94 -34.88 -21.95
CA ILE A 40 -12.56 -34.80 -22.45
C ILE A 40 -12.44 -34.01 -23.76
N GLN A 41 -13.52 -33.38 -24.22
CA GLN A 41 -13.59 -32.62 -25.48
C GLN A 41 -13.23 -33.45 -26.72
N ARG A 42 -13.54 -34.71 -26.68
CA ARG A 42 -13.43 -35.66 -27.80
C ARG A 42 -14.71 -36.45 -27.91
N SER A 43 -15.00 -36.92 -29.10
CA SER A 43 -16.18 -37.72 -29.44
C SER A 43 -15.77 -38.96 -30.25
N VAL A 44 -16.66 -39.94 -30.33
CA VAL A 44 -16.45 -41.17 -31.07
C VAL A 44 -17.76 -41.70 -31.59
N PRO A 45 -17.84 -42.34 -32.78
CA PRO A 45 -18.99 -43.06 -33.25
C PRO A 45 -19.35 -44.21 -32.26
N LEU A 46 -20.62 -44.36 -31.92
CA LEU A 46 -21.08 -45.34 -30.92
C LEU A 46 -20.67 -46.79 -31.25
N ASN A 47 -20.70 -47.15 -32.55
CA ASN A 47 -20.31 -48.50 -33.02
C ASN A 47 -18.82 -48.81 -32.81
N LEU A 48 -17.99 -47.77 -32.75
CA LEU A 48 -16.53 -47.90 -32.48
C LEU A 48 -16.16 -47.85 -30.96
N TRP A 49 -17.11 -47.63 -30.05
CA TRP A 49 -16.78 -47.56 -28.64
C TRP A 49 -16.77 -48.96 -27.97
N ASN A 50 -15.72 -49.23 -27.20
CA ASN A 50 -15.64 -50.40 -26.32
C ASN A 50 -15.93 -49.98 -24.87
N ALA A 51 -17.13 -50.24 -24.40
CA ALA A 51 -17.53 -49.87 -23.03
C ALA A 51 -16.73 -50.59 -21.95
N ALA A 52 -16.33 -51.85 -22.19
CA ALA A 52 -15.57 -52.63 -21.20
C ALA A 52 -14.12 -52.12 -21.02
N LYS A 53 -13.50 -51.67 -22.11
CA LYS A 53 -12.12 -51.15 -22.10
C LYS A 53 -12.03 -49.62 -21.96
N GLY A 54 -13.16 -48.91 -22.09
CA GLY A 54 -13.18 -47.42 -22.05
C GLY A 54 -12.37 -46.76 -23.17
N CYS A 55 -12.32 -47.36 -24.38
CA CYS A 55 -11.54 -46.90 -25.49
C CYS A 55 -12.22 -47.17 -26.85
N SER A 56 -11.72 -46.59 -27.94
CA SER A 56 -12.18 -46.90 -29.31
C SER A 56 -11.66 -48.24 -29.80
N LYS A 57 -12.51 -49.00 -30.52
CA LYS A 57 -12.15 -50.26 -31.22
C LYS A 57 -11.50 -49.98 -32.59
N GLY A 58 -11.68 -48.78 -33.15
CA GLY A 58 -11.21 -48.42 -34.48
C GLY A 58 -9.68 -48.48 -34.60
N ARG A 59 -9.21 -48.76 -35.82
CA ARG A 59 -7.76 -48.75 -36.18
C ARG A 59 -7.40 -47.55 -37.05
N ASP A 60 -8.34 -46.67 -37.29
CA ASP A 60 -8.16 -45.41 -38.01
C ASP A 60 -7.38 -44.41 -37.17
N ARG A 61 -6.80 -43.41 -37.85
CA ARG A 61 -5.96 -42.39 -37.25
C ARG A 61 -6.67 -41.63 -36.09
N ALA A 62 -7.99 -41.38 -36.25
CA ALA A 62 -8.79 -40.69 -35.24
C ALA A 62 -8.97 -41.53 -33.97
N SER A 63 -9.25 -42.84 -34.12
CA SER A 63 -9.38 -43.80 -32.99
C SER A 63 -8.07 -44.00 -32.27
N ILE A 64 -6.94 -44.09 -32.99
CA ILE A 64 -5.60 -44.19 -32.38
C ILE A 64 -5.32 -42.90 -31.58
N ALA A 65 -5.52 -41.71 -32.15
CA ALA A 65 -5.30 -40.45 -31.47
C ALA A 65 -6.19 -40.28 -30.21
N LEU A 66 -7.43 -40.71 -30.28
CA LEU A 66 -8.34 -40.72 -29.14
C LEU A 66 -7.83 -41.65 -28.02
N ASN A 67 -7.40 -42.85 -28.37
CA ASN A 67 -6.88 -43.84 -27.39
C ASN A 67 -5.58 -43.36 -26.73
N THR A 68 -4.66 -42.74 -27.49
CA THR A 68 -3.45 -42.13 -26.96
C THR A 68 -3.82 -41.00 -25.95
N TYR A 69 -4.76 -40.13 -26.32
CA TYR A 69 -5.21 -39.05 -25.44
C TYR A 69 -5.89 -39.57 -24.14
N ILE A 70 -6.67 -40.65 -24.24
CA ILE A 70 -7.26 -41.32 -23.07
C ILE A 70 -6.17 -41.86 -22.14
N ALA A 71 -5.14 -42.49 -22.69
CA ALA A 71 -3.99 -43.00 -21.93
C ALA A 71 -3.21 -41.88 -21.22
N GLU A 72 -2.99 -40.77 -21.92
CA GLU A 72 -2.34 -39.57 -21.36
C GLU A 72 -3.15 -38.98 -20.20
N LEU A 73 -4.49 -38.86 -20.34
CA LEU A 73 -5.36 -38.35 -19.28
C LEU A 73 -5.36 -39.30 -18.06
N HIS A 74 -5.35 -40.62 -18.31
CA HIS A 74 -5.28 -41.61 -17.25
C HIS A 74 -3.97 -41.46 -16.45
N ALA A 75 -2.83 -41.40 -17.14
CA ALA A 75 -1.51 -41.21 -16.52
C ALA A 75 -1.44 -39.91 -15.72
N ARG A 76 -1.94 -38.81 -16.29
CA ARG A 76 -1.99 -37.50 -15.65
C ARG A 76 -2.85 -37.51 -14.37
N ALA A 77 -3.97 -38.22 -14.39
CA ALA A 77 -4.82 -38.33 -13.20
C ALA A 77 -4.14 -39.08 -12.05
N LEU A 78 -3.39 -40.15 -12.37
CA LEU A 78 -2.59 -40.87 -11.38
C LEU A 78 -1.48 -40.01 -10.79
N GLU A 79 -0.79 -39.22 -11.64
CA GLU A 79 0.23 -38.26 -11.20
C GLU A 79 -0.35 -37.21 -10.26
N LYS A 80 -1.46 -36.57 -10.65
CA LYS A 80 -2.12 -35.55 -9.83
C LYS A 80 -2.68 -36.10 -8.51
N HIS A 81 -3.12 -37.34 -8.50
CA HIS A 81 -3.49 -38.02 -7.27
C HIS A 81 -2.27 -38.21 -6.33
N LYS A 82 -1.12 -38.66 -6.86
CA LYS A 82 0.11 -38.79 -6.08
C LYS A 82 0.58 -37.46 -5.50
N GLU A 83 0.54 -36.38 -6.30
CA GLU A 83 0.86 -35.03 -5.83
C GLU A 83 -0.02 -34.62 -4.64
N LEU A 84 -1.35 -34.82 -4.72
CA LEU A 84 -2.30 -34.49 -3.66
C LEU A 84 -2.08 -35.34 -2.39
N VAL A 85 -1.69 -36.60 -2.52
CA VAL A 85 -1.31 -37.46 -1.38
C VAL A 85 -0.08 -36.90 -0.68
N LEU A 86 0.96 -36.49 -1.44
CA LEU A 86 2.18 -35.90 -0.89
C LEU A 86 1.92 -34.54 -0.22
N GLU A 87 1.02 -33.73 -0.77
CA GLU A 87 0.59 -32.45 -0.21
C GLU A 87 -0.30 -32.61 1.04
N GLN A 88 -0.69 -33.83 1.43
CA GLN A 88 -1.65 -34.11 2.52
C GLN A 88 -2.99 -33.37 2.34
N ALA A 89 -3.37 -33.05 1.10
CA ALA A 89 -4.58 -32.33 0.79
C ALA A 89 -5.82 -33.20 0.92
N LEU A 90 -7.01 -32.59 1.11
CA LEU A 90 -8.29 -33.29 1.05
C LEU A 90 -8.55 -33.74 -0.39
N ILE A 91 -8.40 -35.06 -0.66
CA ILE A 91 -8.53 -35.61 -2.00
C ILE A 91 -10.01 -35.84 -2.33
N THR A 92 -10.51 -35.13 -3.32
CA THR A 92 -11.87 -35.28 -3.88
C THR A 92 -11.83 -35.55 -5.38
N PRO A 93 -12.78 -36.27 -5.98
CA PRO A 93 -12.85 -36.49 -7.42
C PRO A 93 -12.84 -35.19 -8.21
N LYS A 94 -13.58 -34.18 -7.74
CA LYS A 94 -13.69 -32.87 -8.34
C LYS A 94 -12.34 -32.13 -8.38
N LEU A 95 -11.53 -32.25 -7.32
CA LEU A 95 -10.21 -31.62 -7.25
C LEU A 95 -9.24 -32.25 -8.23
N ILE A 96 -9.24 -33.61 -8.34
CA ILE A 96 -8.38 -34.28 -9.33
C ILE A 96 -8.79 -33.90 -10.75
N LEU A 97 -10.09 -33.97 -11.09
CA LEU A 97 -10.56 -33.55 -12.43
C LEU A 97 -10.16 -32.10 -12.76
N LYS A 98 -10.28 -31.20 -11.80
CA LYS A 98 -9.83 -29.82 -11.96
C LYS A 98 -8.32 -29.75 -12.29
N ARG A 99 -7.46 -30.45 -11.53
CA ARG A 99 -6.02 -30.49 -11.77
C ARG A 99 -5.64 -31.15 -13.09
N VAL A 100 -6.33 -32.23 -13.47
CA VAL A 100 -6.10 -32.95 -14.76
C VAL A 100 -6.39 -32.05 -15.94
N PHE A 101 -7.49 -31.28 -15.89
CA PHE A 101 -7.91 -30.41 -16.98
C PHE A 101 -7.39 -28.95 -16.85
N GLY A 102 -6.53 -28.68 -15.88
CA GLY A 102 -5.99 -27.33 -15.66
C GLY A 102 -7.04 -26.30 -15.22
N LYS A 103 -8.22 -26.75 -14.74
CA LYS A 103 -9.29 -25.87 -14.27
C LYS A 103 -9.13 -25.45 -12.80
N ASP A 104 -8.04 -25.88 -12.16
CA ASP A 104 -7.74 -25.56 -10.76
C ASP A 104 -7.19 -24.16 -10.57
N ILE A 105 -6.79 -23.54 -11.65
CA ILE A 105 -6.38 -22.14 -11.64
C ILE A 105 -7.65 -21.40 -12.06
N GLU A 106 -8.46 -20.92 -11.09
CA GLU A 106 -9.23 -19.70 -11.36
C GLU A 106 -8.23 -18.74 -11.96
N MET A 107 -8.33 -18.50 -13.27
CA MET A 107 -7.44 -17.54 -13.95
C MET A 107 -7.78 -16.15 -13.43
N ARG A 108 -7.30 -15.87 -12.22
CA ARG A 108 -7.47 -14.55 -11.62
C ARG A 108 -6.62 -13.57 -12.39
N THR A 109 -7.29 -12.59 -12.92
CA THR A 109 -6.63 -11.50 -13.64
C THR A 109 -6.05 -10.49 -12.66
N LEU A 110 -5.02 -9.78 -13.09
CA LEU A 110 -4.32 -8.80 -12.27
C LEU A 110 -5.23 -7.65 -11.87
N LEU A 111 -5.83 -6.98 -12.85
CA LEU A 111 -6.68 -5.80 -12.61
C LEU A 111 -7.94 -6.17 -11.85
N GLY A 112 -8.60 -7.29 -12.21
CA GLY A 112 -9.76 -7.81 -11.50
C GLY A 112 -9.45 -8.05 -10.02
N THR A 113 -8.35 -8.73 -9.72
CA THR A 113 -7.93 -9.00 -8.33
C THR A 113 -7.57 -7.71 -7.57
N MET A 114 -6.89 -6.76 -8.23
CA MET A 114 -6.57 -5.48 -7.61
C MET A 114 -7.83 -4.66 -7.30
N GLN A 115 -8.82 -4.67 -8.20
CA GLN A 115 -10.11 -4.00 -7.99
C GLN A 115 -10.89 -4.60 -6.82
N ASP A 116 -10.94 -5.93 -6.72
CA ASP A 116 -11.60 -6.62 -5.61
C ASP A 116 -10.89 -6.32 -4.28
N GLY A 117 -9.56 -6.35 -4.25
CA GLY A 117 -8.80 -5.95 -3.07
C GLY A 117 -8.98 -4.48 -2.68
N ILE A 118 -9.21 -3.57 -3.66
CA ILE A 118 -9.54 -2.17 -3.38
C ILE A 118 -10.94 -2.05 -2.78
N LYS A 119 -11.95 -2.79 -3.28
CA LYS A 119 -13.29 -2.82 -2.69
C LYS A 119 -13.23 -3.28 -1.22
N GLU A 120 -12.45 -4.33 -0.95
CA GLU A 120 -12.22 -4.79 0.43
C GLU A 120 -11.58 -3.69 1.30
N MET A 121 -10.57 -2.96 0.78
CA MET A 121 -10.00 -1.82 1.49
C MET A 121 -11.00 -0.69 1.71
N GLU A 122 -11.96 -0.47 0.81
CA GLU A 122 -13.02 0.51 0.94
C GLU A 122 -13.99 0.17 2.07
N THR A 123 -14.32 -1.10 2.28
CA THR A 123 -15.15 -1.52 3.42
C THR A 123 -14.47 -1.28 4.77
N LEU A 124 -13.13 -1.25 4.77
CA LEU A 124 -12.30 -0.98 5.95
C LEU A 124 -11.80 0.48 6.01
N ALA A 125 -12.40 1.37 5.19
CA ALA A 125 -12.04 2.78 5.19
C ALA A 125 -12.36 3.44 6.54
N GLY A 126 -11.38 4.17 7.10
CA GLY A 126 -11.49 4.77 8.43
C GLY A 126 -11.16 3.82 9.59
N ILE A 127 -11.09 2.52 9.36
CA ILE A 127 -10.67 1.52 10.35
C ILE A 127 -9.19 1.15 10.12
N ASP A 128 -8.88 0.47 9.01
CA ASP A 128 -7.51 0.01 8.69
C ASP A 128 -6.84 0.83 7.59
N TYR A 129 -7.64 1.43 6.71
CA TYR A 129 -7.15 2.17 5.55
C TYR A 129 -7.67 3.61 5.53
N SER A 130 -6.74 4.56 5.35
CA SER A 130 -7.14 5.93 5.07
C SER A 130 -7.63 6.09 3.61
N PRO A 131 -8.59 7.01 3.33
CA PRO A 131 -9.04 7.29 1.97
C PRO A 131 -7.90 7.64 1.01
N VAL A 132 -6.88 8.35 1.49
CA VAL A 132 -5.68 8.68 0.71
C VAL A 132 -4.89 7.42 0.30
N THR A 133 -4.83 6.43 1.19
CA THR A 133 -4.17 5.15 0.89
C THR A 133 -4.95 4.39 -0.19
N ILE A 134 -6.27 4.28 -0.05
CA ILE A 134 -7.15 3.63 -1.04
C ILE A 134 -7.01 4.30 -2.42
N ASN A 135 -7.04 5.64 -2.46
CA ASN A 135 -6.90 6.39 -3.70
C ASN A 135 -5.54 6.14 -4.39
N ARG A 136 -4.47 5.90 -3.62
CA ARG A 136 -3.17 5.51 -4.18
C ARG A 136 -3.24 4.18 -4.92
N TYR A 137 -3.92 3.16 -4.36
CA TYR A 137 -4.13 1.88 -5.03
C TYR A 137 -4.96 2.03 -6.31
N LYS A 138 -6.03 2.83 -6.28
CA LYS A 138 -6.83 3.17 -7.48
C LYS A 138 -5.97 3.79 -8.58
N ASN A 139 -5.08 4.72 -8.22
CA ASN A 139 -4.17 5.34 -9.18
C ASN A 139 -3.20 4.33 -9.80
N VAL A 140 -2.70 3.36 -9.03
CA VAL A 140 -1.85 2.28 -9.57
C VAL A 140 -2.63 1.42 -10.58
N VAL A 141 -3.86 1.02 -10.24
CA VAL A 141 -4.73 0.27 -11.16
C VAL A 141 -4.96 1.06 -12.44
N LYS A 142 -5.28 2.36 -12.34
CA LYS A 142 -5.47 3.23 -13.51
C LYS A 142 -4.24 3.27 -14.42
N LYS A 143 -3.03 3.32 -13.85
CA LYS A 143 -1.79 3.30 -14.64
C LYS A 143 -1.52 1.94 -15.28
N LEU A 144 -1.83 0.85 -14.59
CA LEU A 144 -1.74 -0.50 -15.18
C LEU A 144 -2.76 -0.70 -16.30
N GLN A 145 -4.01 -0.21 -16.14
CA GLN A 145 -5.03 -0.22 -17.19
C GLN A 145 -4.62 0.52 -18.46
N GLN A 146 -3.76 1.52 -18.35
CA GLN A 146 -3.20 2.25 -19.49
C GLN A 146 -2.06 1.47 -20.18
N LEU A 147 -1.20 0.81 -19.40
CA LEU A 147 -0.04 0.11 -19.93
C LEU A 147 -0.37 -1.28 -20.49
N ILE A 148 -1.22 -2.07 -19.84
CA ILE A 148 -1.48 -3.47 -20.21
C ILE A 148 -1.93 -3.61 -21.66
N PRO A 149 -2.87 -2.80 -22.18
CA PRO A 149 -3.30 -2.90 -23.58
C PRO A 149 -2.17 -2.61 -24.58
N SER A 150 -1.32 -1.63 -24.29
CA SER A 150 -0.20 -1.28 -25.19
C SER A 150 0.93 -2.31 -25.14
N TYR A 151 1.15 -2.97 -24.00
CA TYR A 151 2.24 -3.95 -23.84
C TYR A 151 1.84 -5.38 -24.24
N TYR A 152 0.62 -5.81 -23.90
CA TYR A 152 0.14 -7.17 -24.13
C TYR A 152 -0.93 -7.29 -25.22
N GLY A 153 -1.51 -6.18 -25.72
CA GLY A 153 -2.67 -6.20 -26.63
C GLY A 153 -3.95 -6.77 -26.01
N LYS A 154 -4.06 -6.75 -24.67
CA LYS A 154 -5.18 -7.30 -23.89
C LYS A 154 -5.71 -6.26 -22.92
N GLU A 155 -6.97 -6.36 -22.52
CA GLU A 155 -7.54 -5.45 -21.49
C GLU A 155 -7.04 -5.79 -20.06
N ASP A 156 -6.77 -7.07 -19.77
CA ASP A 156 -6.24 -7.55 -18.50
C ASP A 156 -5.35 -8.78 -18.73
N ILE A 157 -4.52 -9.12 -17.75
CA ILE A 157 -3.58 -10.25 -17.79
C ILE A 157 -3.73 -11.12 -16.56
N THR A 158 -3.36 -12.40 -16.69
CA THR A 158 -3.28 -13.31 -15.55
C THR A 158 -1.98 -13.11 -14.78
N PHE A 159 -1.92 -13.55 -13.52
CA PHE A 159 -0.68 -13.52 -12.73
C PHE A 159 0.44 -14.38 -13.32
N HIS A 160 0.12 -15.38 -14.14
CA HIS A 160 1.13 -16.20 -14.84
C HIS A 160 1.86 -15.44 -15.95
N GLU A 161 1.22 -14.44 -16.54
CA GLU A 161 1.79 -13.58 -17.60
C GLU A 161 2.67 -12.45 -17.04
N LEU A 162 2.68 -12.24 -15.70
CA LEU A 162 3.53 -11.25 -15.07
C LEU A 162 5.00 -11.70 -15.06
N THR A 163 5.84 -10.97 -15.77
CA THR A 163 7.28 -11.22 -15.86
C THR A 163 8.09 -10.07 -15.24
N PRO A 164 9.39 -10.28 -14.91
CA PRO A 164 10.27 -9.19 -14.50
C PRO A 164 10.40 -8.08 -15.54
N GLU A 165 10.31 -8.42 -16.84
CA GLU A 165 10.35 -7.46 -17.94
C GLU A 165 9.15 -6.52 -17.89
N PHE A 166 7.95 -7.03 -17.56
CA PHE A 166 6.77 -6.18 -17.37
C PHE A 166 6.93 -5.21 -16.20
N ILE A 167 7.54 -5.64 -15.09
CA ILE A 167 7.83 -4.76 -13.95
C ILE A 167 8.74 -3.61 -14.38
N ARG A 168 9.77 -3.89 -15.20
CA ARG A 168 10.66 -2.87 -15.78
C ARG A 168 9.92 -1.95 -16.75
N ALA A 169 9.07 -2.52 -17.61
CA ALA A 169 8.26 -1.73 -18.54
C ALA A 169 7.31 -0.79 -17.79
N PHE A 170 6.70 -1.25 -16.70
CA PHE A 170 5.86 -0.39 -15.87
C PHE A 170 6.65 0.73 -15.18
N ASP A 171 7.86 0.45 -14.69
CA ASP A 171 8.76 1.46 -14.14
C ASP A 171 9.12 2.54 -15.17
N ILE A 172 9.49 2.12 -16.39
CA ILE A 172 9.79 3.04 -17.50
C ILE A 172 8.55 3.87 -17.86
N TYR A 173 7.39 3.24 -18.02
CA TYR A 173 6.14 3.93 -18.30
C TYR A 173 5.80 4.99 -17.26
N LEU A 174 5.98 4.68 -15.98
CA LEU A 174 5.71 5.64 -14.89
C LEU A 174 6.68 6.85 -14.93
N LYS A 175 7.92 6.65 -15.41
CA LYS A 175 8.93 7.72 -15.57
C LYS A 175 8.65 8.59 -16.78
N THR A 176 8.37 7.99 -17.92
CA THR A 176 8.22 8.66 -19.21
C THR A 176 6.81 9.24 -19.37
N GLU A 177 5.83 8.42 -19.67
CA GLU A 177 4.45 8.85 -19.90
C GLU A 177 3.73 9.25 -18.61
N GLY A 178 4.09 8.63 -17.48
CA GLY A 178 3.56 8.96 -16.16
C GLY A 178 4.08 10.27 -15.59
N GLY A 179 5.26 10.73 -16.00
CA GLY A 179 5.90 11.95 -15.51
C GLY A 179 6.15 11.96 -13.99
N LEU A 180 6.30 10.78 -13.37
CA LEU A 180 6.37 10.66 -11.92
C LEU A 180 7.82 10.69 -11.42
N CYS A 181 8.05 11.36 -10.30
CA CYS A 181 9.34 11.32 -9.61
C CYS A 181 9.58 9.94 -8.97
N ARG A 182 10.87 9.58 -8.81
CA ARG A 182 11.35 8.26 -8.33
C ARG A 182 10.65 7.81 -7.04
N ASN A 183 10.53 8.68 -6.05
CA ASN A 183 9.88 8.34 -4.78
C ASN A 183 8.39 8.00 -4.92
N THR A 184 7.69 8.62 -5.87
CA THR A 184 6.29 8.30 -6.19
C THR A 184 6.20 6.95 -6.89
N ILE A 185 7.11 6.68 -7.84
CA ILE A 185 7.20 5.39 -8.54
C ILE A 185 7.42 4.25 -7.55
N VAL A 186 8.37 4.40 -6.62
CA VAL A 186 8.62 3.39 -5.58
C VAL A 186 7.38 3.13 -4.72
N ARG A 187 6.59 4.17 -4.41
CA ARG A 187 5.31 4.00 -3.69
C ARG A 187 4.30 3.21 -4.51
N TYR A 188 4.22 3.44 -5.82
CA TYR A 188 3.33 2.71 -6.73
C TYR A 188 3.78 1.26 -6.85
N MET A 189 5.08 1.01 -7.03
CA MET A 189 5.65 -0.33 -7.08
C MET A 189 5.43 -1.12 -5.78
N LYS A 190 5.52 -0.47 -4.61
CA LYS A 190 5.18 -1.10 -3.33
C LYS A 190 3.70 -1.51 -3.26
N CYS A 191 2.78 -0.68 -3.79
CA CYS A 191 1.36 -1.04 -3.88
C CYS A 191 1.13 -2.23 -4.81
N PHE A 192 1.78 -2.25 -5.97
CA PHE A 192 1.69 -3.36 -6.92
C PHE A 192 2.28 -4.65 -6.31
N LYS A 193 3.46 -4.57 -5.70
CA LYS A 193 4.12 -5.71 -5.04
C LYS A 193 3.27 -6.37 -3.96
N LYS A 194 2.39 -5.63 -3.27
CA LYS A 194 1.45 -6.22 -2.30
C LYS A 194 0.57 -7.30 -2.95
N PHE A 195 0.04 -7.03 -4.15
CA PHE A 195 -0.84 -7.98 -4.85
C PHE A 195 -0.07 -9.15 -5.46
N THR A 196 1.15 -8.91 -5.96
CA THR A 196 1.99 -10.03 -6.45
C THR A 196 2.44 -10.94 -5.29
N ASN A 197 2.76 -10.39 -4.13
CA ASN A 197 3.07 -11.19 -2.95
C ASN A 197 1.85 -12.01 -2.47
N MET A 198 0.65 -11.43 -2.52
CA MET A 198 -0.59 -12.14 -2.24
C MET A 198 -0.83 -13.28 -3.24
N ALA A 199 -0.60 -13.02 -4.53
CA ALA A 199 -0.72 -14.02 -5.59
C ALA A 199 0.29 -15.18 -5.42
N LEU A 200 1.51 -14.88 -4.98
CA LEU A 200 2.52 -15.90 -4.62
C LEU A 200 2.06 -16.74 -3.42
N ALA A 201 1.60 -16.09 -2.36
CA ALA A 201 1.11 -16.77 -1.15
C ALA A 201 -0.13 -17.66 -1.40
N LYS A 202 -0.95 -17.30 -2.40
CA LYS A 202 -2.11 -18.07 -2.84
C LYS A 202 -1.81 -19.04 -4.00
N GLU A 203 -0.54 -19.19 -4.37
CA GLU A 203 -0.06 -20.04 -5.47
C GLU A 203 -0.66 -19.74 -6.84
N TRP A 204 -1.15 -18.50 -7.05
CA TRP A 204 -1.65 -18.03 -8.35
C TRP A 204 -0.52 -17.73 -9.34
N MET A 205 0.72 -17.64 -8.84
CA MET A 205 1.95 -17.53 -9.63
C MET A 205 3.09 -18.25 -8.93
N ARG A 206 4.05 -18.76 -9.72
CA ARG A 206 5.19 -19.57 -9.20
C ARG A 206 6.43 -18.74 -8.94
N LYS A 207 6.65 -17.67 -9.71
CA LYS A 207 7.88 -16.86 -9.66
C LYS A 207 7.54 -15.43 -9.26
N ASN A 208 8.39 -14.82 -8.45
CA ASN A 208 8.22 -13.42 -8.05
C ASN A 208 8.66 -12.49 -9.20
N PRO A 209 7.78 -11.71 -9.82
CA PRO A 209 8.14 -10.81 -10.91
C PRO A 209 9.00 -9.63 -10.46
N PHE A 210 9.04 -9.34 -9.16
CA PHE A 210 9.91 -8.30 -8.58
C PHE A 210 11.32 -8.82 -8.22
N TYR A 211 11.66 -10.07 -8.59
CA TYR A 211 13.01 -10.58 -8.35
C TYR A 211 14.04 -9.72 -9.09
N GLY A 212 15.05 -9.26 -8.37
CA GLY A 212 16.08 -8.37 -8.91
C GLY A 212 15.66 -6.89 -9.12
N TYR A 213 14.39 -6.52 -8.87
CA TYR A 213 13.96 -5.12 -8.94
C TYR A 213 14.25 -4.38 -7.63
N LYS A 214 15.15 -3.40 -7.67
CA LYS A 214 15.53 -2.58 -6.51
C LYS A 214 14.58 -1.39 -6.37
N MET A 215 13.99 -1.23 -5.18
CA MET A 215 13.10 -0.12 -4.81
C MET A 215 13.87 0.94 -4.00
N GLU A 216 14.80 1.61 -4.66
CA GLU A 216 15.60 2.66 -4.04
C GLU A 216 14.85 4.00 -4.06
N GLN A 217 14.80 4.67 -2.93
CA GLN A 217 14.21 5.99 -2.79
C GLN A 217 15.33 7.04 -2.74
N ASP A 218 15.10 8.17 -3.42
CA ASP A 218 15.98 9.30 -3.30
C ASP A 218 15.84 9.91 -1.91
N GLU A 219 16.96 10.20 -1.26
CA GLU A 219 16.96 10.98 -0.03
C GLU A 219 16.57 12.42 -0.37
N THR A 220 15.68 12.98 0.40
CA THR A 220 15.24 14.36 0.26
C THR A 220 15.53 15.10 1.55
N ASP A 221 16.29 16.18 1.47
CA ASP A 221 16.51 17.03 2.63
C ASP A 221 15.23 17.77 3.02
N PRO A 222 14.88 17.82 4.30
CA PRO A 222 13.70 18.52 4.75
C PRO A 222 13.89 20.02 4.58
N VAL A 223 12.93 20.68 3.93
CA VAL A 223 12.85 22.13 3.91
C VAL A 223 12.39 22.61 5.28
N PHE A 224 13.13 23.56 5.88
CA PHE A 224 12.79 24.18 7.16
C PHE A 224 13.17 25.67 7.13
N LEU A 225 12.61 26.48 8.04
CA LEU A 225 12.99 27.88 8.20
C LEU A 225 14.22 28.00 9.09
N THR A 226 15.13 28.89 8.71
CA THR A 226 16.21 29.35 9.61
C THR A 226 15.62 30.22 10.71
N TYR A 227 16.40 30.51 11.75
CA TYR A 227 15.97 31.39 12.83
C TYR A 227 15.56 32.77 12.33
N ASP A 228 16.34 33.38 11.42
CA ASP A 228 16.07 34.71 10.86
C ASP A 228 14.82 34.72 9.99
N GLU A 229 14.59 33.68 9.18
CA GLU A 229 13.37 33.53 8.39
C GLU A 229 12.15 33.38 9.28
N LEU A 230 12.25 32.60 10.36
CA LEU A 230 11.16 32.43 11.33
C LEU A 230 10.86 33.76 12.06
N GLN A 231 11.88 34.49 12.49
CA GLN A 231 11.75 35.80 13.11
C GLN A 231 11.11 36.83 12.18
N THR A 232 11.54 36.86 10.89
CA THR A 232 10.96 37.71 9.87
C THR A 232 9.48 37.45 9.69
N LEU A 233 9.10 36.18 9.62
CA LEU A 233 7.71 35.77 9.47
C LEU A 233 6.87 36.14 10.72
N MET A 234 7.40 35.97 11.91
CA MET A 234 6.72 36.34 13.17
C MET A 234 6.51 37.86 13.29
N LYS A 235 7.49 38.66 12.92
CA LYS A 235 7.43 40.14 13.03
C LYS A 235 6.58 40.78 11.93
N LYS A 236 6.33 40.08 10.82
CA LYS A 236 5.57 40.63 9.69
C LYS A 236 4.10 40.86 10.10
N LYS A 237 3.67 42.11 9.96
CA LYS A 237 2.24 42.45 10.14
C LYS A 237 1.53 42.36 8.79
N PHE A 238 0.39 41.71 8.80
CA PHE A 238 -0.47 41.58 7.63
C PHE A 238 -1.76 42.38 7.85
N THR A 239 -2.13 43.21 6.89
CA THR A 239 -3.41 43.94 6.89
C THR A 239 -4.57 43.05 6.48
N ILE A 240 -4.27 41.90 5.84
CA ILE A 240 -5.25 40.94 5.35
C ILE A 240 -5.49 39.86 6.43
N PRO A 241 -6.69 39.81 7.05
CA PRO A 241 -6.93 38.93 8.21
C PRO A 241 -6.67 37.45 7.95
N ARG A 242 -6.94 36.97 6.71
CA ARG A 242 -6.69 35.54 6.36
C ARG A 242 -5.20 35.19 6.38
N LEU A 243 -4.33 36.13 6.00
CA LEU A 243 -2.88 35.90 5.99
C LEU A 243 -2.31 35.93 7.40
N GLU A 244 -2.81 36.85 8.22
CA GLU A 244 -2.43 36.89 9.64
C GLU A 244 -2.80 35.61 10.34
N LEU A 245 -4.03 35.13 10.16
CA LEU A 245 -4.50 33.85 10.70
C LEU A 245 -3.63 32.68 10.28
N VAL A 246 -3.32 32.56 8.98
CA VAL A 246 -2.49 31.47 8.46
C VAL A 246 -1.04 31.55 8.98
N ARG A 247 -0.48 32.77 9.08
CA ARG A 247 0.82 33.02 9.67
C ARG A 247 0.84 32.54 11.14
N ASP A 248 -0.14 32.91 11.94
CA ASP A 248 -0.20 32.55 13.35
C ASP A 248 -0.34 31.04 13.55
N ILE A 249 -1.20 30.36 12.79
CA ILE A 249 -1.33 28.90 12.83
C ILE A 249 -0.02 28.22 12.41
N PHE A 250 0.66 28.73 11.39
CA PHE A 250 1.93 28.20 10.95
C PHE A 250 3.04 28.41 12.01
N VAL A 251 3.11 29.58 12.63
CA VAL A 251 4.03 29.87 13.74
C VAL A 251 3.73 28.95 14.91
N PHE A 252 2.46 28.79 15.29
CA PHE A 252 2.06 27.82 16.31
C PHE A 252 2.59 26.42 16.01
N ALA A 253 2.44 25.95 14.78
CA ALA A 253 2.96 24.65 14.36
C ALA A 253 4.50 24.60 14.34
N CYS A 254 5.20 25.73 14.09
CA CYS A 254 6.66 25.84 14.20
C CYS A 254 7.17 25.68 15.63
N PHE A 255 6.37 26.07 16.63
CA PHE A 255 6.75 25.97 18.04
C PHE A 255 6.17 24.77 18.79
N THR A 256 5.30 23.99 18.13
CA THR A 256 4.73 22.77 18.72
C THR A 256 5.08 21.50 17.95
N GLY A 257 5.51 21.61 16.71
CA GLY A 257 5.81 20.45 15.85
C GLY A 257 4.60 19.59 15.50
N LEU A 258 3.38 20.00 15.85
CA LEU A 258 2.15 19.28 15.52
C LEU A 258 1.97 19.18 14.01
N ALA A 259 1.46 18.04 13.53
CA ALA A 259 1.07 17.91 12.15
C ALA A 259 -0.20 18.71 11.87
N PHE A 260 -0.44 19.11 10.62
CA PHE A 260 -1.62 19.88 10.23
C PHE A 260 -2.94 19.30 10.78
N SER A 261 -3.14 17.99 10.64
CA SER A 261 -4.33 17.29 11.15
C SER A 261 -4.50 17.46 12.67
N ASP A 262 -3.39 17.39 13.39
CA ASP A 262 -3.36 17.41 14.85
C ASP A 262 -3.59 18.86 15.36
N VAL A 263 -3.10 19.87 14.64
CA VAL A 263 -3.43 21.30 14.89
C VAL A 263 -4.90 21.57 14.61
N ALA A 264 -5.45 21.07 13.50
CA ALA A 264 -6.83 21.31 13.09
C ALA A 264 -7.87 20.71 14.05
N THR A 265 -7.49 19.69 14.81
CA THR A 265 -8.34 19.00 15.78
C THR A 265 -7.91 19.22 17.24
N LEU A 266 -7.02 20.20 17.48
CA LEU A 266 -6.60 20.54 18.83
C LEU A 266 -7.77 21.13 19.59
N SER A 267 -8.12 20.54 20.74
CA SER A 267 -9.20 20.99 21.64
C SER A 267 -8.66 21.31 23.04
N GLY A 268 -9.45 21.95 23.88
CA GLY A 268 -9.09 22.25 25.27
C GLY A 268 -8.70 20.99 26.08
N GLU A 269 -9.30 19.85 25.78
CA GLU A 269 -8.97 18.57 26.43
C GLU A 269 -7.52 18.12 26.21
N ASN A 270 -6.87 18.61 25.15
CA ASN A 270 -5.48 18.32 24.85
C ASN A 270 -4.50 19.25 25.59
N LEU A 271 -4.98 20.30 26.21
CA LEU A 271 -4.19 21.25 26.99
C LEU A 271 -4.23 20.83 28.47
N VAL A 272 -3.07 20.51 29.02
CA VAL A 272 -2.92 20.03 30.40
C VAL A 272 -1.92 20.91 31.11
N GLN A 273 -2.22 21.30 32.34
CA GLN A 273 -1.28 22.01 33.20
C GLN A 273 -0.57 21.00 34.10
N ASP A 274 0.74 21.13 34.27
CA ASP A 274 1.49 20.29 35.18
C ASP A 274 1.43 20.84 36.64
N ASN A 275 2.10 20.16 37.55
CA ASN A 275 2.11 20.52 38.97
C ASN A 275 2.86 21.84 39.25
N LEU A 276 3.62 22.36 38.29
CA LEU A 276 4.36 23.61 38.38
C LEU A 276 3.58 24.79 37.76
N GLY A 277 2.45 24.48 37.13
CA GLY A 277 1.61 25.48 36.47
C GLY A 277 1.96 25.66 34.97
N ASP A 278 2.89 24.90 34.43
CA ASP A 278 3.27 24.99 33.04
C ASP A 278 2.27 24.24 32.13
N TRP A 279 1.96 24.85 30.99
CA TRP A 279 1.03 24.28 30.01
C TRP A 279 1.70 23.31 29.06
N TRP A 280 1.04 22.20 28.81
CA TRP A 280 1.48 21.13 27.91
C TRP A 280 0.39 20.77 26.92
N ILE A 281 0.79 20.36 25.70
CA ILE A 281 -0.09 19.67 24.76
C ILE A 281 0.15 18.17 24.91
N ARG A 282 -0.94 17.41 25.19
CA ARG A 282 -0.95 15.96 25.17
C ARG A 282 -1.95 15.50 24.10
N LYS A 283 -1.45 15.07 22.94
CA LYS A 283 -2.31 14.74 21.81
C LYS A 283 -1.83 13.48 21.09
N GLY A 284 -2.75 12.51 20.94
CA GLY A 284 -2.53 11.36 20.05
C GLY A 284 -2.47 11.82 18.59
N ARG A 285 -1.58 11.21 17.80
CA ARG A 285 -1.48 11.52 16.38
C ARG A 285 -2.60 10.82 15.61
N ILE A 286 -3.49 11.58 14.98
CA ILE A 286 -4.64 11.08 14.17
C ILE A 286 -4.20 10.03 13.14
N LYS A 287 -3.07 10.26 12.47
CA LYS A 287 -2.52 9.32 11.47
C LYS A 287 -2.13 7.95 12.06
N LEU A 288 -1.98 7.84 13.37
CA LEU A 288 -1.53 6.64 14.08
C LEU A 288 -2.57 6.10 15.06
N GLU A 289 -3.75 6.71 15.18
CA GLU A 289 -4.82 6.28 16.07
C GLU A 289 -5.20 4.81 15.89
N HIS A 290 -5.23 4.34 14.64
CA HIS A 290 -5.48 2.93 14.32
C HIS A 290 -4.40 1.96 14.82
N ARG A 291 -3.22 2.44 15.22
CA ARG A 291 -2.11 1.60 15.69
C ARG A 291 -1.99 1.48 17.20
N ARG A 292 -2.81 2.21 17.98
CA ARG A 292 -2.92 2.17 19.46
C ARG A 292 -1.59 1.97 20.21
N LYS A 293 -0.50 2.58 19.77
CA LYS A 293 0.79 2.52 20.48
C LYS A 293 0.92 3.74 21.37
N ALA A 294 1.21 3.55 22.64
CA ALA A 294 1.49 4.62 23.61
C ALA A 294 2.59 5.60 23.13
N SER A 295 3.51 5.13 22.29
CA SER A 295 4.57 5.94 21.68
C SER A 295 4.09 6.92 20.59
N SER A 296 2.79 6.97 20.28
CA SER A 296 2.24 7.89 19.27
C SER A 296 1.59 9.14 19.85
N ILE A 297 1.77 9.40 21.13
CA ILE A 297 1.29 10.61 21.81
C ILE A 297 2.40 11.66 21.75
N SER A 298 2.07 12.83 21.20
CA SER A 298 2.90 14.03 21.29
C SER A 298 2.72 14.65 22.67
N ASN A 299 3.80 14.84 23.41
CA ASN A 299 3.83 15.49 24.70
C ASN A 299 4.75 16.70 24.58
N ILE A 300 4.18 17.91 24.58
CA ILE A 300 4.90 19.13 24.16
C ILE A 300 4.70 20.22 25.22
N PRO A 301 5.78 20.69 25.88
CA PRO A 301 5.70 21.85 26.74
C PRO A 301 5.43 23.10 25.90
N LEU A 302 4.50 23.96 26.33
CA LEU A 302 4.14 25.15 25.58
C LEU A 302 5.05 26.33 25.95
N LEU A 303 5.73 26.85 24.93
CA LEU A 303 6.49 28.08 25.01
C LEU A 303 5.56 29.31 24.99
N PRO A 304 6.03 30.53 25.36
CA PRO A 304 5.20 31.73 25.39
C PRO A 304 4.52 32.07 24.07
N VAL A 305 5.18 31.82 22.92
CA VAL A 305 4.63 32.14 21.60
C VAL A 305 3.35 31.35 21.28
N PRO A 306 3.32 30.01 21.37
CA PRO A 306 2.09 29.26 21.15
C PRO A 306 1.02 29.59 22.18
N LEU A 307 1.35 29.90 23.44
CA LEU A 307 0.37 30.32 24.44
C LEU A 307 -0.32 31.62 24.05
N ALA A 308 0.45 32.64 23.61
CA ALA A 308 -0.10 33.92 23.14
C ALA A 308 -1.03 33.73 21.92
N ILE A 309 -0.69 32.80 21.02
CA ILE A 309 -1.55 32.48 19.88
C ILE A 309 -2.85 31.79 20.31
N LEU A 310 -2.79 30.85 21.24
CA LEU A 310 -3.98 30.20 21.79
C LEU A 310 -4.92 31.23 22.45
N GLU A 311 -4.38 32.12 23.25
CA GLU A 311 -5.18 33.17 23.90
C GLU A 311 -5.77 34.13 22.87
N LYS A 312 -5.04 34.54 21.82
CA LYS A 312 -5.54 35.38 20.72
C LYS A 312 -6.80 34.82 20.07
N TYR A 313 -6.86 33.48 19.89
CA TYR A 313 -7.98 32.84 19.19
C TYR A 313 -8.99 32.15 20.09
N ARG A 314 -8.90 32.32 21.41
CA ARG A 314 -9.75 31.67 22.39
C ARG A 314 -11.23 31.98 22.15
N GLU A 315 -11.58 33.26 21.88
CA GLU A 315 -12.95 33.72 21.66
C GLU A 315 -13.34 33.78 20.18
N HIS A 316 -12.52 33.22 19.30
CA HIS A 316 -12.82 33.23 17.86
C HIS A 316 -14.09 32.40 17.57
N PRO A 317 -15.10 32.95 16.82
CA PRO A 317 -16.41 32.30 16.61
C PRO A 317 -16.31 30.86 16.07
N VAL A 318 -15.34 30.58 15.19
CA VAL A 318 -15.11 29.22 14.66
C VAL A 318 -14.61 28.26 15.74
N CYS A 319 -13.78 28.75 16.68
CA CYS A 319 -13.26 27.96 17.78
C CYS A 319 -14.36 27.57 18.74
N ILE A 320 -15.19 28.55 19.14
CA ILE A 320 -16.33 28.30 20.01
C ILE A 320 -17.32 27.30 19.38
N LYS A 321 -17.66 27.51 18.10
CA LYS A 321 -18.63 26.66 17.39
C LYS A 321 -18.14 25.22 17.23
N LYS A 322 -16.85 25.01 16.99
CA LYS A 322 -16.24 23.67 16.69
C LYS A 322 -15.60 23.02 17.91
N GLY A 323 -15.48 23.70 19.04
CA GLY A 323 -14.71 23.19 20.20
C GLY A 323 -13.22 23.00 19.93
N CYS A 324 -12.64 23.78 19.02
CA CYS A 324 -11.22 23.69 18.67
C CYS A 324 -10.44 24.90 19.18
N CYS A 325 -9.13 24.73 19.41
CA CYS A 325 -8.29 25.81 19.94
C CYS A 325 -7.90 26.86 18.87
N LEU A 326 -7.89 26.47 17.60
CA LEU A 326 -7.45 27.33 16.49
C LEU A 326 -8.39 27.21 15.29
N PRO A 327 -8.70 28.33 14.57
CA PRO A 327 -9.64 28.35 13.45
C PRO A 327 -8.95 27.91 12.15
N VAL A 328 -8.52 26.65 12.09
CA VAL A 328 -7.73 26.10 10.97
C VAL A 328 -8.59 25.92 9.72
N MET A 329 -8.10 26.43 8.59
CA MET A 329 -8.68 26.20 7.26
C MET A 329 -8.26 24.84 6.70
N CYS A 330 -8.85 24.41 5.57
CA CYS A 330 -8.39 23.19 4.90
C CYS A 330 -6.92 23.30 4.45
N ASN A 331 -6.21 22.16 4.42
CA ASN A 331 -4.76 22.12 4.14
C ASN A 331 -4.38 22.75 2.81
N GLN A 332 -5.22 22.62 1.79
CA GLN A 332 -4.97 23.19 0.47
C GLN A 332 -4.94 24.73 0.53
N LYS A 333 -5.93 25.36 1.20
CA LYS A 333 -5.97 26.83 1.40
C LYS A 333 -4.80 27.29 2.26
N MET A 334 -4.49 26.56 3.36
CA MET A 334 -3.33 26.91 4.20
C MET A 334 -2.05 26.93 3.36
N ASN A 335 -1.77 25.90 2.58
CA ASN A 335 -0.57 25.83 1.75
C ASN A 335 -0.55 26.90 0.63
N SER A 336 -1.71 27.28 0.09
CA SER A 336 -1.81 28.36 -0.89
C SER A 336 -1.42 29.71 -0.28
N TYR A 337 -1.97 30.05 0.89
CA TYR A 337 -1.67 31.31 1.59
C TYR A 337 -0.27 31.33 2.19
N LEU A 338 0.31 30.18 2.56
CA LEU A 338 1.71 30.12 3.00
C LEU A 338 2.69 30.50 1.91
N LYS A 339 2.37 30.24 0.64
CA LYS A 339 3.19 30.72 -0.50
C LYS A 339 3.12 32.23 -0.61
N GLU A 340 1.91 32.82 -0.53
CA GLU A 340 1.71 34.27 -0.54
C GLU A 340 2.47 34.94 0.63
N ILE A 341 2.42 34.35 1.82
CA ILE A 341 3.15 34.81 3.01
C ILE A 341 4.68 34.74 2.78
N ALA A 342 5.16 33.64 2.17
CA ALA A 342 6.59 33.50 1.85
C ALA A 342 7.08 34.62 0.93
N ASP A 343 6.30 34.94 -0.11
CA ASP A 343 6.59 36.02 -1.04
C ASP A 343 6.65 37.39 -0.32
N PHE A 344 5.68 37.70 0.55
CA PHE A 344 5.70 38.94 1.35
C PHE A 344 6.86 39.02 2.34
N CYS A 345 7.39 37.89 2.78
CA CYS A 345 8.53 37.81 3.71
C CYS A 345 9.89 37.69 2.97
N GLY A 346 9.91 37.62 1.64
CA GLY A 346 11.14 37.41 0.86
C GLY A 346 11.75 36.01 1.06
N ILE A 347 10.94 35.01 1.51
CA ILE A 347 11.39 33.63 1.78
C ILE A 347 11.28 32.83 0.47
N LYS A 348 12.43 32.45 -0.11
CA LYS A 348 12.47 31.69 -1.37
C LYS A 348 12.06 30.21 -1.25
N LYS A 349 11.83 29.71 -0.02
CA LYS A 349 11.43 28.33 0.25
C LYS A 349 9.95 28.13 -0.01
N ASN A 350 9.57 26.96 -0.57
CA ASN A 350 8.17 26.59 -0.75
C ASN A 350 7.55 26.21 0.61
N LEU A 351 6.89 27.16 1.26
CA LEU A 351 6.28 26.95 2.55
C LEU A 351 5.02 26.06 2.43
N THR A 352 4.98 25.05 3.25
CA THR A 352 3.82 24.17 3.45
C THR A 352 3.62 23.94 4.94
N THR A 353 2.43 23.51 5.34
CA THR A 353 2.16 23.18 6.74
C THR A 353 3.15 22.15 7.32
N HIS A 354 3.76 21.32 6.48
CA HIS A 354 4.75 20.33 6.92
C HIS A 354 6.13 20.95 7.22
N VAL A 355 6.47 22.08 6.56
CA VAL A 355 7.69 22.85 6.82
C VAL A 355 7.71 23.36 8.26
N ALA A 356 6.56 23.74 8.84
CA ALA A 356 6.48 24.11 10.25
C ALA A 356 6.99 23.02 11.19
N ARG A 357 6.59 21.77 10.94
CA ARG A 357 7.05 20.62 11.74
C ARG A 357 8.54 20.32 11.56
N HIS A 358 9.07 20.53 10.35
CA HIS A 358 10.50 20.46 10.11
C HIS A 358 11.25 21.57 10.85
N THR A 359 10.72 22.79 10.81
CA THR A 359 11.29 23.95 11.54
C THR A 359 11.30 23.70 13.06
N PHE A 360 10.24 23.10 13.62
CA PHE A 360 10.25 22.69 15.02
C PHE A 360 11.39 21.73 15.31
N GLY A 361 11.48 20.63 14.54
CA GLY A 361 12.48 19.58 14.77
C GLY A 361 13.93 20.07 14.55
N THR A 362 14.14 21.07 13.72
CA THR A 362 15.49 21.62 13.43
C THR A 362 15.75 22.89 14.22
N THR A 363 15.16 24.02 13.81
CA THR A 363 15.48 25.36 14.26
C THR A 363 15.04 25.63 15.70
N VAL A 364 13.87 25.12 16.11
CA VAL A 364 13.33 25.39 17.44
C VAL A 364 13.88 24.42 18.48
N THR A 365 14.16 23.17 18.14
CA THR A 365 14.61 22.16 19.11
C THR A 365 16.07 21.77 18.96
N LEU A 366 16.45 21.06 17.90
CA LEU A 366 17.83 20.55 17.75
C LEU A 366 18.89 21.67 17.73
N ALA A 367 18.60 22.81 17.10
CA ALA A 367 19.49 23.99 17.08
C ALA A 367 19.69 24.61 18.47
N ASN A 368 18.79 24.34 19.41
CA ASN A 368 18.87 24.75 20.81
C ASN A 368 19.26 23.59 21.74
N ASN A 369 20.00 22.61 21.22
CA ASN A 369 20.57 21.49 21.97
C ASN A 369 19.53 20.59 22.68
N VAL A 370 18.27 20.56 22.24
CA VAL A 370 17.28 19.62 22.76
C VAL A 370 17.65 18.21 22.29
N PRO A 371 17.74 17.22 23.19
CA PRO A 371 18.12 15.86 22.82
C PRO A 371 17.18 15.25 21.77
N LEU A 372 17.75 14.50 20.82
CA LEU A 372 17.00 13.89 19.72
C LEU A 372 15.84 12.99 20.21
N GLN A 373 16.02 12.33 21.36
CA GLN A 373 15.01 11.49 21.99
C GLN A 373 13.80 12.31 22.42
N ASP A 374 14.02 13.47 23.06
CA ASP A 374 12.96 14.35 23.52
C ASP A 374 12.21 14.98 22.33
N VAL A 375 12.95 15.39 21.28
CA VAL A 375 12.34 15.83 20.02
C VAL A 375 11.47 14.73 19.40
N SER A 376 11.91 13.47 19.47
CA SER A 376 11.14 12.32 18.98
C SER A 376 9.83 12.13 19.76
N VAL A 377 9.83 12.31 21.06
CA VAL A 377 8.64 12.24 21.93
C VAL A 377 7.70 13.40 21.62
N MET A 378 8.20 14.64 21.58
CA MET A 378 7.39 15.82 21.25
C MET A 378 6.74 15.69 19.87
N LEU A 379 7.45 15.16 18.89
CA LEU A 379 6.93 14.89 17.56
C LEU A 379 5.99 13.66 17.49
N GLY A 380 5.88 12.87 18.55
CA GLY A 380 5.08 11.63 18.54
C GLY A 380 5.57 10.64 17.48
N HIS A 381 6.88 10.49 17.30
CA HIS A 381 7.46 9.53 16.38
C HIS A 381 7.52 8.14 17.03
N ALA A 382 7.10 7.12 16.30
CA ALA A 382 7.16 5.73 16.78
C ALA A 382 8.62 5.19 16.89
N SER A 383 9.59 5.90 16.33
CA SER A 383 11.01 5.54 16.32
C SER A 383 11.86 6.79 16.14
N THR A 384 12.97 6.88 16.88
CA THR A 384 13.98 7.94 16.76
C THR A 384 14.60 8.01 15.37
N ARG A 385 14.60 6.91 14.61
CA ARG A 385 15.04 6.88 13.21
C ARG A 385 14.31 7.92 12.33
N MET A 386 13.03 8.19 12.63
CA MET A 386 12.27 9.23 11.91
C MET A 386 12.76 10.64 12.26
N THR A 387 13.33 10.83 13.44
CA THR A 387 13.85 12.12 13.92
C THR A 387 15.29 12.35 13.48
N GLN A 388 16.08 11.28 13.27
CA GLN A 388 17.46 11.35 12.75
C GLN A 388 17.57 12.10 11.42
N HIS A 389 16.48 12.12 10.63
CA HIS A 389 16.42 12.87 9.39
C HIS A 389 16.64 14.39 9.61
N TYR A 390 16.23 14.94 10.74
CA TYR A 390 16.47 16.35 11.10
C TYR A 390 17.92 16.61 11.57
N ALA A 391 18.53 15.65 12.26
CA ALA A 391 19.90 15.80 12.77
C ALA A 391 20.95 15.85 11.65
N ARG A 392 20.71 15.18 10.51
CA ARG A 392 21.65 15.17 9.38
C ARG A 392 21.88 16.55 8.74
N VAL A 393 20.97 17.49 8.92
CA VAL A 393 21.00 18.81 8.25
C VAL A 393 21.66 19.89 9.08
N MET A 394 22.08 19.57 10.32
CA MET A 394 22.56 20.56 11.29
C MET A 394 24.10 20.66 11.33
N ASN A 395 24.69 21.29 10.31
CA ASN A 395 26.14 21.62 10.33
C ASN A 395 26.52 22.66 11.41
N SER A 396 25.58 23.51 11.85
CA SER A 396 25.81 24.49 12.92
C SER A 396 26.10 23.85 14.27
N SER A 397 25.35 22.80 14.63
CA SER A 397 25.58 22.12 15.91
C SER A 397 26.91 21.37 15.97
N LEU A 398 27.41 20.88 14.82
CA LEU A 398 28.74 20.28 14.73
C LEU A 398 29.82 21.34 14.99
N LYS A 399 29.67 22.55 14.46
CA LYS A 399 30.61 23.66 14.68
C LYS A 399 30.62 24.11 16.13
N GLU A 400 29.43 24.27 16.74
CA GLU A 400 29.33 24.61 18.17
C GLU A 400 29.88 23.50 19.09
N ALA A 401 29.55 22.23 18.82
CA ALA A 401 30.11 21.11 19.56
C ALA A 401 31.65 21.09 19.51
N MET A 402 32.22 21.36 18.33
CA MET A 402 33.68 21.45 18.16
C MET A 402 34.28 22.70 18.79
N ASN A 403 33.55 23.82 18.80
CA ASN A 403 34.00 25.02 19.55
C ASN A 403 34.02 24.74 21.06
N ASN A 404 33.00 24.10 21.61
CA ASN A 404 32.97 23.69 23.03
C ASN A 404 34.11 22.72 23.38
N VAL A 405 34.47 21.79 22.46
CA VAL A 405 35.64 20.92 22.63
C VAL A 405 36.91 21.72 22.60
N LYS A 406 37.04 22.70 21.70
CA LYS A 406 38.20 23.58 21.62
C LYS A 406 38.38 24.41 22.90
N GLU A 407 37.31 24.99 23.44
CA GLU A 407 37.32 25.73 24.69
C GLU A 407 37.70 24.84 25.91
N ARG A 408 37.25 23.58 25.92
CA ARG A 408 37.59 22.62 26.99
C ARG A 408 39.01 22.08 26.92
N LEU A 409 39.59 22.07 25.73
CA LEU A 409 40.98 21.60 25.53
C LEU A 409 42.01 22.72 25.64
N GLU A 410 41.59 23.96 25.95
CA GLU A 410 42.45 25.15 26.11
C GLU A 410 43.46 25.34 24.97
N TRP A 411 43.06 25.15 23.72
CA TRP A 411 43.89 25.33 22.52
C TRP A 411 43.64 26.67 21.84
#